data_3ec3a6379baa2478294bb04f28d157b8
#
_entry.id   3ec3a6379baa2478294bb04f28d157b8
#
_cell.length_a   1.000
_cell.length_b   1.000
_cell.length_c   1.000
_cell.angle_alpha   90.00
_cell.angle_beta   90.00
_cell.angle_gamma   90.00
#
_symmetry.space_group_name_H-M   'P 1'
#
loop_
_entity.id
_entity.type
_entity.pdbx_description
1 polymer ?
#
loop_
_entity_poly.entity_id
_entity_poly.type
_entity_poly.pdbx_seq_one_letter_code
_entity_poly.pdbx_strand_id
1 'polypeptide(L)'
;MTKIALITGASRGLGRNTALALARKGVDVVFTYHSKKDEAEAVAAEIAKLGRKSAHFQLDTGKVADFAAFAADLKKTLKEAFGRESFDYLVNNAGTGLHKPFAQTTEAEFDSLMNIHFKGVYFLTQTLLPLIADGGRIVNLSSGLARFSLPGASAYAAMKGAIEVLTRYLAKELGGRGIAVNTVAPGAIATDFNGGTVRDNKQVNDFVSSATALGRAGEPDDIGPAIASLLSDDNRWVNAQRIEISGGMFV
;
A
#
# COMPACT_ATOMS: atom_id res chain seq x y z
N MET A 1 8.50 20.92 -10.10
CA MET A 1 9.19 19.64 -10.34
C MET A 1 8.16 18.52 -10.35
N THR A 2 8.34 17.51 -11.18
CA THR A 2 7.47 16.33 -11.19
C THR A 2 7.59 15.58 -9.86
N LYS A 3 6.47 15.21 -9.28
CA LYS A 3 6.43 14.38 -8.06
C LYS A 3 6.83 12.95 -8.37
N ILE A 4 7.41 12.27 -7.40
CA ILE A 4 7.81 10.86 -7.49
C ILE A 4 7.14 10.09 -6.35
N ALA A 5 6.49 8.99 -6.68
CA ALA A 5 5.91 8.06 -5.70
C ALA A 5 6.73 6.77 -5.62
N LEU A 6 6.93 6.25 -4.42
CA LEU A 6 7.39 4.89 -4.17
C LEU A 6 6.23 4.04 -3.65
N ILE A 7 5.96 2.91 -4.31
CA ILE A 7 4.85 2.02 -3.96
C ILE A 7 5.39 0.61 -3.75
N THR A 8 5.15 0.01 -2.57
CA THR A 8 5.55 -1.37 -2.33
C THR A 8 4.51 -2.36 -2.87
N GLY A 9 4.97 -3.45 -3.52
CA GLY A 9 4.10 -4.51 -4.01
C GLY A 9 3.16 -4.07 -5.13
N ALA A 10 3.67 -3.38 -6.15
CA ALA A 10 2.84 -2.77 -7.20
C ALA A 10 2.92 -3.48 -8.57
N SER A 11 3.36 -4.73 -8.65
CA SER A 11 3.27 -5.52 -9.88
C SER A 11 1.82 -5.93 -10.23
N ARG A 12 0.90 -5.94 -9.26
CA ARG A 12 -0.51 -6.31 -9.45
C ARG A 12 -1.44 -5.68 -8.41
N GLY A 13 -2.74 -5.97 -8.52
CA GLY A 13 -3.76 -5.59 -7.53
C GLY A 13 -3.83 -4.09 -7.26
N LEU A 14 -4.02 -3.74 -5.99
CA LEU A 14 -4.17 -2.34 -5.56
C LEU A 14 -2.91 -1.52 -5.81
N GLY A 15 -1.73 -2.11 -5.62
CA GLY A 15 -0.47 -1.41 -5.86
C GLY A 15 -0.30 -0.99 -7.32
N ARG A 16 -0.56 -1.92 -8.28
CA ARG A 16 -0.56 -1.61 -9.71
C ARG A 16 -1.57 -0.52 -10.04
N ASN A 17 -2.79 -0.66 -9.55
CA ASN A 17 -3.85 0.32 -9.82
C ASN A 17 -3.47 1.70 -9.28
N THR A 18 -2.90 1.78 -8.06
CA THR A 18 -2.38 3.03 -7.46
C THR A 18 -1.25 3.62 -8.30
N ALA A 19 -0.32 2.79 -8.79
CA ALA A 19 0.79 3.24 -9.63
C ALA A 19 0.27 3.89 -10.92
N LEU A 20 -0.68 3.26 -11.58
CA LEU A 20 -1.29 3.79 -12.81
C LEU A 20 -2.13 5.04 -12.55
N ALA A 21 -2.87 5.09 -11.44
CA ALA A 21 -3.66 6.26 -11.06
C ALA A 21 -2.77 7.48 -10.79
N LEU A 22 -1.63 7.29 -10.12
CA LEU A 22 -0.63 8.34 -9.91
C LEU A 22 0.03 8.78 -11.22
N ALA A 23 0.39 7.83 -12.09
CA ALA A 23 0.96 8.15 -13.40
C ALA A 23 0.00 8.98 -14.26
N ARG A 24 -1.31 8.68 -14.27
CA ARG A 24 -2.35 9.50 -14.94
C ARG A 24 -2.43 10.92 -14.39
N LYS A 25 -2.07 11.13 -13.12
CA LYS A 25 -1.99 12.45 -12.47
C LYS A 25 -0.64 13.16 -12.67
N GLY A 26 0.24 12.61 -13.50
CA GLY A 26 1.52 13.25 -13.84
C GLY A 26 2.66 12.93 -12.84
N VAL A 27 2.49 11.95 -11.95
CA VAL A 27 3.50 11.52 -10.99
C VAL A 27 4.37 10.44 -11.62
N ASP A 28 5.70 10.54 -11.47
CA ASP A 28 6.63 9.48 -11.82
C ASP A 28 6.61 8.40 -10.71
N VAL A 29 6.85 7.14 -11.07
CA VAL A 29 6.61 6.04 -10.16
C VAL A 29 7.82 5.14 -10.01
N VAL A 30 8.29 4.96 -8.79
CA VAL A 30 9.15 3.85 -8.40
C VAL A 30 8.28 2.82 -7.68
N PHE A 31 8.50 1.55 -7.95
CA PHE A 31 7.71 0.53 -7.26
C PHE A 31 8.49 -0.76 -7.01
N THR A 32 8.02 -1.55 -6.06
CA THR A 32 8.63 -2.85 -5.78
C THR A 32 7.70 -4.00 -6.13
N TYR A 33 8.29 -5.15 -6.40
CA TYR A 33 7.60 -6.43 -6.58
C TYR A 33 8.34 -7.52 -5.78
N HIS A 34 7.65 -8.60 -5.43
CA HIS A 34 8.28 -9.69 -4.67
C HIS A 34 8.93 -10.72 -5.60
N SER A 35 8.17 -11.34 -6.52
CA SER A 35 8.65 -12.45 -7.34
C SER A 35 8.27 -12.38 -8.83
N LYS A 36 7.27 -11.58 -9.16
CA LYS A 36 6.70 -11.53 -10.51
C LYS A 36 7.31 -10.38 -11.32
N LYS A 37 8.50 -10.62 -11.88
CA LYS A 37 9.24 -9.62 -12.66
C LYS A 37 8.48 -9.22 -13.93
N ASP A 38 7.94 -10.20 -14.65
CA ASP A 38 7.20 -9.95 -15.89
C ASP A 38 5.97 -9.04 -15.68
N GLU A 39 5.24 -9.26 -14.57
CA GLU A 39 4.14 -8.38 -14.19
C GLU A 39 4.63 -6.95 -13.88
N ALA A 40 5.79 -6.80 -13.23
CA ALA A 40 6.37 -5.50 -12.95
C ALA A 40 6.81 -4.79 -14.25
N GLU A 41 7.44 -5.49 -15.19
CA GLU A 41 7.81 -4.97 -16.50
C GLU A 41 6.57 -4.49 -17.29
N ALA A 42 5.48 -5.24 -17.23
CA ALA A 42 4.20 -4.84 -17.85
C ALA A 42 3.66 -3.53 -17.24
N VAL A 43 3.69 -3.39 -15.92
CA VAL A 43 3.28 -2.14 -15.24
C VAL A 43 4.17 -0.97 -15.66
N ALA A 44 5.50 -1.17 -15.73
CA ALA A 44 6.42 -0.14 -16.18
C ALA A 44 6.14 0.32 -17.62
N ALA A 45 5.81 -0.63 -18.52
CA ALA A 45 5.43 -0.32 -19.89
C ALA A 45 4.11 0.48 -19.97
N GLU A 46 3.13 0.17 -19.09
CA GLU A 46 1.88 0.95 -19.01
C GLU A 46 2.12 2.38 -18.51
N ILE A 47 2.97 2.54 -17.48
CA ILE A 47 3.35 3.87 -16.98
C ILE A 47 4.05 4.69 -18.08
N ALA A 48 4.93 4.07 -18.86
CA ALA A 48 5.61 4.71 -19.99
C ALA A 48 4.60 5.21 -21.06
N LYS A 49 3.56 4.41 -21.37
CA LYS A 49 2.48 4.83 -22.28
C LYS A 49 1.70 6.05 -21.78
N LEU A 50 1.67 6.27 -20.46
CA LEU A 50 1.10 7.47 -19.85
C LEU A 50 2.07 8.66 -19.85
N GLY A 51 3.25 8.54 -20.48
CA GLY A 51 4.25 9.60 -20.57
C GLY A 51 4.99 9.85 -19.26
N ARG A 52 5.01 8.85 -18.35
CA ARG A 52 5.69 8.97 -17.06
C ARG A 52 6.91 8.06 -16.98
N LYS A 53 7.89 8.48 -16.17
CA LYS A 53 9.05 7.66 -15.87
C LYS A 53 8.69 6.64 -14.78
N SER A 54 9.29 5.45 -14.88
CA SER A 54 9.21 4.47 -13.81
C SER A 54 10.53 3.70 -13.62
N ALA A 55 10.71 3.17 -12.43
CA ALA A 55 11.73 2.17 -12.09
C ALA A 55 11.10 1.13 -11.16
N HIS A 56 11.58 -0.10 -11.23
CA HIS A 56 11.06 -1.16 -10.37
C HIS A 56 12.19 -1.99 -9.77
N PHE A 57 11.96 -2.49 -8.55
CA PHE A 57 12.93 -3.27 -7.78
C PHE A 57 12.28 -4.53 -7.22
N GLN A 58 13.05 -5.60 -7.18
CA GLN A 58 12.65 -6.75 -6.38
C GLN A 58 12.91 -6.45 -4.90
N LEU A 59 11.91 -6.62 -4.06
CA LEU A 59 12.02 -6.43 -2.61
C LEU A 59 11.05 -7.33 -1.87
N ASP A 60 11.58 -8.13 -0.95
CA ASP A 60 10.78 -8.81 0.07
C ASP A 60 10.61 -7.87 1.28
N THR A 61 9.43 -7.30 1.42
CA THR A 61 9.14 -6.38 2.54
C THR A 61 9.10 -7.06 3.92
N GLY A 62 9.16 -8.39 3.97
CA GLY A 62 9.34 -9.16 5.21
C GLY A 62 10.80 -9.29 5.67
N LYS A 63 11.78 -8.87 4.85
CA LYS A 63 13.22 -9.01 5.12
C LYS A 63 13.89 -7.67 5.38
N VAL A 64 13.90 -7.25 6.64
CA VAL A 64 14.50 -5.95 7.06
C VAL A 64 15.98 -5.84 6.66
N ALA A 65 16.71 -6.96 6.62
CA ALA A 65 18.13 -6.98 6.25
C ALA A 65 18.41 -6.42 4.85
N ASP A 66 17.44 -6.49 3.94
CA ASP A 66 17.60 -6.05 2.55
C ASP A 66 17.33 -4.53 2.37
N PHE A 67 16.78 -3.86 3.37
CA PHE A 67 16.30 -2.48 3.22
C PHE A 67 17.42 -1.45 3.01
N ALA A 68 18.56 -1.64 3.66
CA ALA A 68 19.69 -0.72 3.50
C ALA A 68 20.26 -0.76 2.07
N ALA A 69 20.41 -1.94 1.50
CA ALA A 69 20.85 -2.13 0.11
C ALA A 69 19.81 -1.53 -0.86
N PHE A 70 18.51 -1.84 -0.65
CA PHE A 70 17.44 -1.26 -1.45
C PHE A 70 17.43 0.28 -1.41
N ALA A 71 17.62 0.89 -0.23
CA ALA A 71 17.66 2.36 -0.11
C ALA A 71 18.85 2.97 -0.86
N ALA A 72 20.01 2.30 -0.87
CA ALA A 72 21.17 2.75 -1.63
C ALA A 72 20.91 2.70 -3.15
N ASP A 73 20.34 1.60 -3.66
CA ASP A 73 19.97 1.45 -5.06
C ASP A 73 18.87 2.43 -5.48
N LEU A 74 17.89 2.66 -4.62
CA LEU A 74 16.85 3.67 -4.82
C LEU A 74 17.44 5.06 -4.94
N LYS A 75 18.35 5.46 -4.04
CA LYS A 75 19.02 6.77 -4.08
C LYS A 75 19.77 6.98 -5.38
N LYS A 76 20.51 5.96 -5.83
CA LYS A 76 21.22 5.98 -7.12
C LYS A 76 20.23 6.17 -8.28
N THR A 77 19.15 5.38 -8.31
CA THR A 77 18.13 5.44 -9.37
C THR A 77 17.40 6.78 -9.38
N LEU A 78 17.06 7.34 -8.20
CA LEU A 78 16.47 8.67 -8.11
C LEU A 78 17.36 9.73 -8.78
N LYS A 79 18.68 9.68 -8.56
CA LYS A 79 19.63 10.61 -9.16
C LYS A 79 19.77 10.39 -10.66
N GLU A 80 19.97 9.16 -11.11
CA GLU A 80 20.31 8.84 -12.50
C GLU A 80 19.11 8.91 -13.44
N ALA A 81 17.95 8.37 -13.02
CA ALA A 81 16.77 8.29 -13.88
C ALA A 81 15.82 9.49 -13.73
N PHE A 82 15.71 10.04 -12.51
CA PHE A 82 14.74 11.10 -12.22
C PHE A 82 15.39 12.48 -12.00
N GLY A 83 16.72 12.55 -11.87
CA GLY A 83 17.44 13.81 -11.62
C GLY A 83 17.16 14.41 -10.24
N ARG A 84 16.82 13.57 -9.24
CA ARG A 84 16.45 13.96 -7.87
C ARG A 84 17.17 13.09 -6.85
N GLU A 85 17.32 13.58 -5.63
CA GLU A 85 17.87 12.81 -4.51
C GLU A 85 16.80 12.32 -3.52
N SER A 86 15.55 12.70 -3.75
CA SER A 86 14.40 12.37 -2.90
C SER A 86 13.16 12.07 -3.72
N PHE A 87 12.20 11.38 -3.11
CA PHE A 87 10.86 11.15 -3.62
C PHE A 87 9.80 11.77 -2.70
N ASP A 88 8.58 11.96 -3.20
CA ASP A 88 7.56 12.75 -2.52
C ASP A 88 6.53 11.89 -1.78
N TYR A 89 6.17 10.72 -2.32
CA TYR A 89 5.06 9.90 -1.81
C TYR A 89 5.52 8.48 -1.54
N LEU A 90 5.23 7.97 -0.34
CA LEU A 90 5.41 6.56 0.01
C LEU A 90 4.05 5.89 0.18
N VAL A 91 3.82 4.80 -0.54
CA VAL A 91 2.65 3.94 -0.35
C VAL A 91 3.09 2.56 0.11
N ASN A 92 2.90 2.28 1.39
CA ASN A 92 3.14 0.97 1.99
C ASN A 92 1.94 0.06 1.69
N ASN A 93 1.97 -0.57 0.51
CA ASN A 93 0.87 -1.40 -0.01
C ASN A 93 1.18 -2.89 0.04
N ALA A 94 2.44 -3.30 -0.02
CA ALA A 94 2.80 -4.72 -0.03
C ALA A 94 2.14 -5.50 1.11
N GLY A 95 1.61 -6.67 0.79
CA GLY A 95 0.93 -7.48 1.78
C GLY A 95 0.44 -8.81 1.23
N THR A 96 0.18 -9.73 2.16
CA THR A 96 -0.40 -11.04 1.94
C THR A 96 -1.61 -11.20 2.85
N GLY A 97 -2.47 -12.15 2.58
CA GLY A 97 -3.56 -12.49 3.47
C GLY A 97 -3.36 -13.85 4.12
N LEU A 98 -4.00 -14.02 5.27
CA LEU A 98 -4.18 -15.30 5.93
C LEU A 98 -5.62 -15.39 6.41
N HIS A 99 -6.31 -16.47 6.06
CA HIS A 99 -7.61 -16.80 6.63
C HIS A 99 -7.51 -18.13 7.35
N LYS A 100 -7.45 -18.08 8.69
CA LYS A 100 -7.28 -19.26 9.54
C LYS A 100 -7.88 -19.01 10.92
N PRO A 101 -8.61 -19.98 11.50
CA PRO A 101 -9.15 -19.86 12.85
C PRO A 101 -8.05 -19.53 13.87
N PHE A 102 -8.36 -18.71 14.87
CA PHE A 102 -7.42 -18.29 15.90
C PHE A 102 -6.66 -19.47 16.55
N ALA A 103 -7.40 -20.51 16.94
CA ALA A 103 -6.82 -21.68 17.59
C ALA A 103 -5.88 -22.53 16.68
N GLN A 104 -5.86 -22.25 15.39
CA GLN A 104 -5.07 -23.01 14.42
C GLN A 104 -3.92 -22.18 13.81
N THR A 105 -3.89 -20.87 14.05
CA THR A 105 -2.83 -20.00 13.55
C THR A 105 -1.52 -20.37 14.24
N THR A 106 -0.52 -20.74 13.44
CA THR A 106 0.81 -21.08 13.96
C THR A 106 1.66 -19.83 14.18
N GLU A 107 2.66 -19.93 15.05
CA GLU A 107 3.63 -18.88 15.31
C GLU A 107 4.32 -18.42 14.00
N ALA A 108 4.75 -19.37 13.17
CA ALA A 108 5.38 -19.04 11.88
C ALA A 108 4.47 -18.25 10.92
N GLU A 109 3.17 -18.56 10.87
CA GLU A 109 2.20 -17.80 10.08
C GLU A 109 1.98 -16.40 10.66
N PHE A 110 1.90 -16.29 12.00
CA PHE A 110 1.81 -15.01 12.68
C PHE A 110 3.04 -14.14 12.41
N ASP A 111 4.24 -14.71 12.56
CA ASP A 111 5.51 -14.01 12.30
C ASP A 111 5.63 -13.56 10.85
N SER A 112 5.19 -14.38 9.91
CA SER A 112 5.16 -14.01 8.49
C SER A 112 4.28 -12.78 8.27
N LEU A 113 3.07 -12.75 8.84
CA LEU A 113 2.19 -11.58 8.75
C LEU A 113 2.80 -10.36 9.44
N MET A 114 3.35 -10.54 10.65
CA MET A 114 3.99 -9.46 11.39
C MET A 114 5.17 -8.88 10.61
N ASN A 115 6.02 -9.72 10.04
CA ASN A 115 7.19 -9.28 9.28
C ASN A 115 6.80 -8.45 8.06
N ILE A 116 5.76 -8.85 7.32
CA ILE A 116 5.33 -8.14 6.10
C ILE A 116 4.51 -6.89 6.45
N HIS A 117 3.49 -7.03 7.32
CA HIS A 117 2.46 -6.01 7.48
C HIS A 117 2.79 -4.94 8.53
N PHE A 118 3.66 -5.25 9.49
CA PHE A 118 4.00 -4.30 10.56
C PHE A 118 5.49 -4.00 10.64
N LYS A 119 6.32 -5.00 10.92
CA LYS A 119 7.77 -4.83 11.07
C LYS A 119 8.41 -4.29 9.79
N GLY A 120 8.03 -4.85 8.64
CA GLY A 120 8.50 -4.39 7.33
C GLY A 120 8.12 -2.95 7.05
N VAL A 121 6.87 -2.58 7.27
CA VAL A 121 6.39 -1.20 7.08
C VAL A 121 7.15 -0.23 7.99
N TYR A 122 7.33 -0.59 9.27
CA TYR A 122 8.02 0.23 10.24
C TYR A 122 9.47 0.51 9.80
N PHE A 123 10.25 -0.54 9.60
CA PHE A 123 11.68 -0.41 9.31
C PHE A 123 11.96 0.05 7.88
N LEU A 124 11.13 -0.30 6.90
CA LEU A 124 11.28 0.24 5.55
C LEU A 124 11.03 1.75 5.54
N THR A 125 9.95 2.22 6.19
CA THR A 125 9.67 3.66 6.30
C THR A 125 10.82 4.38 7.01
N GLN A 126 11.34 3.82 8.12
CA GLN A 126 12.48 4.37 8.84
C GLN A 126 13.73 4.48 7.95
N THR A 127 14.08 3.42 7.23
CA THR A 127 15.23 3.37 6.34
C THR A 127 15.11 4.38 5.18
N LEU A 128 13.89 4.56 4.65
CA LEU A 128 13.61 5.46 3.54
C LEU A 128 13.40 6.92 3.95
N LEU A 129 13.23 7.20 5.24
CA LEU A 129 12.91 8.54 5.75
C LEU A 129 13.87 9.64 5.29
N PRO A 130 15.21 9.40 5.17
CA PRO A 130 16.14 10.40 4.63
C PRO A 130 15.92 10.71 3.14
N LEU A 131 15.24 9.82 2.39
CA LEU A 131 14.96 9.98 0.97
C LEU A 131 13.56 10.55 0.71
N ILE A 132 12.71 10.70 1.72
CA ILE A 132 11.40 11.35 1.58
C ILE A 132 11.61 12.86 1.65
N ALA A 133 11.10 13.58 0.66
CA ALA A 133 11.16 15.04 0.61
C ALA A 133 10.33 15.67 1.74
N ASP A 134 10.74 16.84 2.22
CA ASP A 134 9.91 17.65 3.11
C ASP A 134 8.61 18.05 2.39
N GLY A 135 7.51 18.08 3.10
CA GLY A 135 6.18 18.22 2.52
C GLY A 135 5.66 16.96 1.81
N GLY A 136 6.38 15.85 1.94
CA GLY A 136 5.99 14.55 1.39
C GLY A 136 4.76 13.95 2.05
N ARG A 137 4.31 12.79 1.56
CA ARG A 137 3.13 12.09 2.09
C ARG A 137 3.36 10.60 2.15
N ILE A 138 2.85 9.99 3.21
CA ILE A 138 2.89 8.54 3.43
C ILE A 138 1.46 8.02 3.53
N VAL A 139 1.15 6.96 2.78
CA VAL A 139 -0.09 6.20 2.91
C VAL A 139 0.25 4.77 3.29
N ASN A 140 -0.31 4.34 4.41
CA ASN A 140 -0.22 2.95 4.88
C ASN A 140 -1.52 2.21 4.57
N LEU A 141 -1.45 1.02 3.97
CA LEU A 141 -2.63 0.20 3.71
C LEU A 141 -3.02 -0.60 4.96
N SER A 142 -4.20 -0.26 5.52
CA SER A 142 -4.90 -1.03 6.54
C SER A 142 -5.95 -1.96 5.89
N SER A 143 -7.04 -2.18 6.58
CA SER A 143 -8.19 -2.98 6.15
C SER A 143 -9.43 -2.60 6.96
N GLY A 144 -10.61 -2.79 6.40
CA GLY A 144 -11.87 -2.76 7.14
C GLY A 144 -11.88 -3.72 8.34
N LEU A 145 -11.15 -4.84 8.25
CA LEU A 145 -11.01 -5.83 9.32
C LEU A 145 -10.36 -5.29 10.62
N ALA A 146 -9.72 -4.13 10.60
CA ALA A 146 -9.26 -3.46 11.82
C ALA A 146 -10.42 -2.78 12.59
N ARG A 147 -11.59 -2.59 11.97
CA ARG A 147 -12.81 -1.99 12.57
C ARG A 147 -13.89 -3.01 12.89
N PHE A 148 -14.14 -3.93 11.97
CA PHE A 148 -15.11 -5.01 12.16
C PHE A 148 -14.41 -6.38 12.15
N SER A 149 -15.02 -7.38 12.73
CA SER A 149 -14.42 -8.70 12.93
C SER A 149 -15.10 -9.75 12.07
N LEU A 150 -14.27 -10.50 11.34
CA LEU A 150 -14.67 -11.74 10.67
C LEU A 150 -13.84 -12.91 11.22
N PRO A 151 -14.46 -14.05 11.54
CA PRO A 151 -13.72 -15.25 11.95
C PRO A 151 -12.61 -15.61 10.96
N GLY A 152 -11.47 -16.04 11.47
CA GLY A 152 -10.33 -16.45 10.65
C GLY A 152 -9.38 -15.31 10.22
N ALA A 153 -9.66 -14.06 10.57
CA ALA A 153 -8.84 -12.92 10.16
C ALA A 153 -8.06 -12.25 11.30
N SER A 154 -8.08 -12.82 12.53
CA SER A 154 -7.58 -12.14 13.73
C SER A 154 -6.11 -11.72 13.65
N ALA A 155 -5.21 -12.58 13.19
CA ALA A 155 -3.78 -12.27 13.08
C ALA A 155 -3.54 -11.13 12.06
N TYR A 156 -4.14 -11.23 10.88
CA TYR A 156 -4.07 -10.19 9.86
C TYR A 156 -4.65 -8.85 10.36
N ALA A 157 -5.84 -8.88 10.94
CA ALA A 157 -6.52 -7.70 11.46
C ALA A 157 -5.72 -6.99 12.56
N ALA A 158 -5.07 -7.77 13.45
CA ALA A 158 -4.20 -7.22 14.49
C ALA A 158 -3.02 -6.41 13.89
N MET A 159 -2.38 -6.93 12.82
CA MET A 159 -1.31 -6.19 12.13
C MET A 159 -1.85 -4.91 11.49
N LYS A 160 -3.05 -4.94 10.93
CA LYS A 160 -3.68 -3.76 10.33
C LYS A 160 -4.08 -2.71 11.37
N GLY A 161 -4.53 -3.13 12.54
CA GLY A 161 -4.74 -2.24 13.69
C GLY A 161 -3.43 -1.59 14.17
N ALA A 162 -2.33 -2.36 14.25
CA ALA A 162 -1.01 -1.85 14.61
C ALA A 162 -0.52 -0.76 13.62
N ILE A 163 -0.78 -0.93 12.32
CA ILE A 163 -0.46 0.08 11.29
C ILE A 163 -1.24 1.38 11.50
N GLU A 164 -2.50 1.31 11.92
CA GLU A 164 -3.30 2.50 12.20
C GLU A 164 -2.75 3.29 13.40
N VAL A 165 -2.24 2.58 14.42
CA VAL A 165 -1.53 3.23 15.54
C VAL A 165 -0.22 3.86 15.05
N LEU A 166 0.62 3.11 14.34
CA LEU A 166 1.88 3.60 13.78
C LEU A 166 1.69 4.86 12.94
N THR A 167 0.64 4.90 12.12
CA THR A 167 0.31 6.05 11.26
C THR A 167 0.15 7.33 12.07
N ARG A 168 -0.54 7.29 13.22
CA ARG A 168 -0.71 8.48 14.08
C ARG A 168 0.59 8.94 14.71
N TYR A 169 1.46 8.01 15.13
CA TYR A 169 2.78 8.34 15.66
C TYR A 169 3.68 8.96 14.59
N LEU A 170 3.75 8.37 13.39
CA LEU A 170 4.52 8.93 12.29
C LEU A 170 4.02 10.31 11.88
N ALA A 171 2.70 10.52 11.83
CA ALA A 171 2.12 11.83 11.53
C ALA A 171 2.55 12.90 12.55
N LYS A 172 2.65 12.54 13.84
CA LYS A 172 3.11 13.44 14.90
C LYS A 172 4.61 13.71 14.80
N GLU A 173 5.41 12.67 14.63
CA GLU A 173 6.87 12.76 14.63
C GLU A 173 7.41 13.44 13.36
N LEU A 174 6.75 13.23 12.22
CA LEU A 174 7.21 13.76 10.94
C LEU A 174 6.58 15.11 10.57
N GLY A 175 5.63 15.59 11.37
CA GLY A 175 4.94 16.87 11.15
C GLY A 175 5.89 18.08 11.08
N GLY A 176 7.02 18.07 11.81
CA GLY A 176 8.05 19.13 11.72
C GLY A 176 8.72 19.23 10.34
N ARG A 177 8.69 18.15 9.54
CA ARG A 177 9.13 18.13 8.14
C ARG A 177 7.99 18.39 7.15
N GLY A 178 6.79 18.69 7.64
CA GLY A 178 5.59 18.84 6.81
C GLY A 178 5.11 17.53 6.15
N ILE A 179 5.58 16.36 6.60
CA ILE A 179 5.20 15.06 6.05
C ILE A 179 3.86 14.65 6.67
N ALA A 180 2.84 14.49 5.83
CA ALA A 180 1.54 13.94 6.24
C ALA A 180 1.51 12.43 6.13
N VAL A 181 0.96 11.76 7.14
CA VAL A 181 0.85 10.29 7.17
C VAL A 181 -0.58 9.88 7.44
N ASN A 182 -1.15 9.09 6.54
CA ASN A 182 -2.53 8.62 6.64
C ASN A 182 -2.62 7.11 6.39
N THR A 183 -3.70 6.53 6.82
CA THR A 183 -4.07 5.15 6.55
C THR A 183 -5.25 5.10 5.60
N VAL A 184 -5.15 4.27 4.57
CA VAL A 184 -6.30 3.85 3.77
C VAL A 184 -6.70 2.44 4.19
N ALA A 185 -7.98 2.25 4.49
CA ALA A 185 -8.56 0.96 4.86
C ALA A 185 -9.56 0.52 3.77
N PRO A 186 -9.13 -0.28 2.78
CA PRO A 186 -10.05 -0.84 1.79
C PRO A 186 -11.05 -1.80 2.40
N GLY A 187 -12.23 -1.88 1.81
CA GLY A 187 -13.16 -2.98 1.99
C GLY A 187 -12.68 -4.26 1.29
N ALA A 188 -13.60 -5.16 0.99
CA ALA A 188 -13.31 -6.36 0.21
C ALA A 188 -13.26 -6.02 -1.29
N ILE A 189 -12.09 -6.17 -1.90
CA ILE A 189 -11.80 -5.77 -3.27
C ILE A 189 -11.53 -7.00 -4.15
N ALA A 190 -12.14 -7.06 -5.32
CA ALA A 190 -12.01 -8.13 -6.31
C ALA A 190 -10.64 -8.06 -7.01
N THR A 191 -9.63 -8.64 -6.38
CA THR A 191 -8.23 -8.73 -6.88
C THR A 191 -7.72 -10.16 -6.74
N ASP A 192 -6.44 -10.38 -7.08
CA ASP A 192 -5.76 -11.67 -6.83
C ASP A 192 -5.40 -11.90 -5.35
N PHE A 193 -5.69 -10.95 -4.47
CA PHE A 193 -5.43 -11.08 -3.03
C PHE A 193 -6.19 -12.30 -2.48
N ASN A 194 -5.54 -13.07 -1.61
CA ASN A 194 -6.08 -14.34 -1.09
C ASN A 194 -6.54 -15.31 -2.19
N GLY A 195 -5.76 -15.40 -3.28
CA GLY A 195 -6.07 -16.32 -4.40
C GLY A 195 -7.29 -15.92 -5.21
N GLY A 196 -7.69 -14.64 -5.16
CA GLY A 196 -8.83 -14.16 -5.95
C GLY A 196 -10.21 -14.48 -5.36
N THR A 197 -10.28 -14.91 -4.10
CA THR A 197 -11.51 -15.43 -3.48
C THR A 197 -12.71 -14.47 -3.63
N VAL A 198 -12.51 -13.16 -3.43
CA VAL A 198 -13.60 -12.16 -3.59
C VAL A 198 -14.04 -12.03 -5.05
N ARG A 199 -13.13 -12.18 -6.01
CA ARG A 199 -13.41 -12.07 -7.44
C ARG A 199 -14.05 -13.33 -8.01
N ASP A 200 -13.50 -14.51 -7.64
CA ASP A 200 -13.73 -15.76 -8.35
C ASP A 200 -14.75 -16.68 -7.64
N ASN A 201 -14.99 -16.48 -6.33
CA ASN A 201 -15.97 -17.27 -5.59
C ASN A 201 -17.29 -16.52 -5.47
N LYS A 202 -18.32 -17.00 -6.18
CA LYS A 202 -19.64 -16.36 -6.20
C LYS A 202 -20.26 -16.20 -4.80
N GLN A 203 -20.16 -17.19 -3.93
CA GLN A 203 -20.76 -17.12 -2.57
C GLN A 203 -20.10 -16.05 -1.73
N VAL A 204 -18.75 -15.93 -1.82
CA VAL A 204 -18.00 -14.88 -1.14
C VAL A 204 -18.32 -13.51 -1.72
N ASN A 205 -18.42 -13.39 -3.03
CA ASN A 205 -18.79 -12.13 -3.69
C ASN A 205 -20.20 -11.70 -3.31
N ASP A 206 -21.19 -12.61 -3.32
CA ASP A 206 -22.58 -12.34 -2.92
C ASP A 206 -22.64 -11.89 -1.43
N PHE A 207 -21.90 -12.56 -0.54
CA PHE A 207 -21.81 -12.15 0.86
C PHE A 207 -21.21 -10.74 1.01
N VAL A 208 -20.08 -10.46 0.36
CA VAL A 208 -19.44 -9.15 0.36
C VAL A 208 -20.38 -8.08 -0.18
N SER A 209 -21.06 -8.36 -1.28
CA SER A 209 -22.01 -7.44 -1.92
C SER A 209 -23.17 -7.11 -1.00
N SER A 210 -23.75 -8.13 -0.32
CA SER A 210 -24.84 -7.95 0.63
C SER A 210 -24.44 -7.18 1.89
N ALA A 211 -23.17 -7.27 2.31
CA ALA A 211 -22.62 -6.56 3.45
C ALA A 211 -22.13 -5.14 3.12
N THR A 212 -22.14 -4.75 1.85
CA THR A 212 -21.65 -3.46 1.36
C THR A 212 -22.83 -2.55 0.98
N ALA A 213 -22.91 -1.34 1.53
CA ALA A 213 -24.04 -0.43 1.28
C ALA A 213 -24.22 -0.08 -0.22
N LEU A 214 -23.10 -0.02 -0.99
CA LEU A 214 -23.16 0.17 -2.45
C LEU A 214 -23.49 -1.10 -3.24
N GLY A 215 -23.81 -2.22 -2.58
CA GLY A 215 -24.37 -3.43 -3.17
C GLY A 215 -23.41 -4.27 -4.02
N ARG A 216 -22.10 -4.03 -3.94
CA ARG A 216 -21.09 -4.79 -4.69
C ARG A 216 -19.76 -4.91 -3.94
N ALA A 217 -18.98 -5.89 -4.30
CA ALA A 217 -17.55 -5.87 -3.96
C ALA A 217 -16.86 -4.66 -4.62
N GLY A 218 -15.81 -4.15 -3.97
CA GLY A 218 -14.99 -3.10 -4.54
C GLY A 218 -14.12 -3.64 -5.67
N GLU A 219 -13.66 -2.72 -6.53
CA GLU A 219 -12.69 -3.00 -7.57
C GLU A 219 -11.39 -2.20 -7.34
N PRO A 220 -10.26 -2.58 -7.96
CA PRO A 220 -9.03 -1.81 -7.83
C PRO A 220 -9.22 -0.32 -8.18
N ASP A 221 -10.08 0.00 -9.16
CA ASP A 221 -10.36 1.36 -9.57
C ASP A 221 -11.16 2.20 -8.53
N ASP A 222 -11.73 1.57 -7.52
CA ASP A 222 -12.30 2.27 -6.37
C ASP A 222 -11.21 2.76 -5.39
N ILE A 223 -10.01 2.14 -5.41
CA ILE A 223 -8.96 2.36 -4.41
C ILE A 223 -7.80 3.20 -4.95
N GLY A 224 -7.24 2.85 -6.11
CA GLY A 224 -6.06 3.54 -6.65
C GLY A 224 -6.28 5.03 -6.89
N PRO A 225 -7.37 5.46 -7.56
CA PRO A 225 -7.69 6.87 -7.73
C PRO A 225 -7.92 7.61 -6.42
N ALA A 226 -8.51 6.95 -5.41
CA ALA A 226 -8.72 7.54 -4.09
C ALA A 226 -7.40 7.77 -3.35
N ILE A 227 -6.46 6.80 -3.40
CA ILE A 227 -5.09 6.98 -2.87
C ILE A 227 -4.38 8.11 -3.62
N ALA A 228 -4.47 8.14 -4.94
CA ALA A 228 -3.84 9.19 -5.75
C ALA A 228 -4.45 10.58 -5.48
N SER A 229 -5.73 10.65 -5.13
CA SER A 229 -6.38 11.89 -4.66
C SER A 229 -5.86 12.29 -3.28
N LEU A 230 -5.80 11.35 -2.33
CA LEU A 230 -5.30 11.61 -0.98
C LEU A 230 -3.85 12.14 -0.97
N LEU A 231 -3.04 11.68 -1.92
CA LEU A 231 -1.65 12.14 -2.09
C LEU A 231 -1.55 13.49 -2.82
N SER A 232 -2.63 14.03 -3.38
CA SER A 232 -2.62 15.32 -4.08
C SER A 232 -2.58 16.51 -3.12
N ASP A 233 -2.22 17.68 -3.64
CA ASP A 233 -2.13 18.91 -2.85
C ASP A 233 -3.49 19.40 -2.34
N ASP A 234 -4.59 18.95 -2.95
CA ASP A 234 -5.97 19.24 -2.50
C ASP A 234 -6.23 18.67 -1.08
N ASN A 235 -5.51 17.61 -0.72
CA ASN A 235 -5.63 16.94 0.58
C ASN A 235 -4.47 17.26 1.54
N ARG A 236 -3.77 18.38 1.34
CA ARG A 236 -2.57 18.74 2.13
C ARG A 236 -2.81 18.87 3.65
N TRP A 237 -4.06 19.08 4.07
CA TRP A 237 -4.43 19.21 5.48
C TRP A 237 -4.96 17.92 6.11
N VAL A 238 -5.04 16.84 5.32
CA VAL A 238 -5.42 15.50 5.81
C VAL A 238 -4.20 14.82 6.40
N ASN A 239 -4.17 14.64 7.72
CA ASN A 239 -3.06 14.04 8.43
C ASN A 239 -3.54 13.18 9.62
N ALA A 240 -2.85 12.10 9.92
CA ALA A 240 -3.15 11.15 11.00
C ALA A 240 -4.52 10.46 10.89
N GLN A 241 -5.14 10.45 9.70
CA GLN A 241 -6.48 9.90 9.49
C GLN A 241 -6.45 8.44 9.07
N ARG A 242 -7.47 7.71 9.49
CA ARG A 242 -7.89 6.44 8.93
C ARG A 242 -9.05 6.69 7.98
N ILE A 243 -8.82 6.51 6.71
CA ILE A 243 -9.81 6.73 5.65
C ILE A 243 -10.27 5.38 5.14
N GLU A 244 -11.53 5.04 5.43
CA GLU A 244 -12.13 3.80 4.94
C GLU A 244 -12.67 4.01 3.54
N ILE A 245 -12.26 3.13 2.62
CA ILE A 245 -12.72 3.10 1.22
C ILE A 245 -13.30 1.72 0.98
N SER A 246 -14.54 1.51 1.43
CA SER A 246 -15.16 0.20 1.52
C SER A 246 -16.53 0.10 0.86
N GLY A 247 -17.01 1.19 0.22
CA GLY A 247 -18.38 1.24 -0.28
C GLY A 247 -19.45 1.15 0.83
N GLY A 248 -19.06 1.43 2.09
CA GLY A 248 -19.94 1.30 3.25
C GLY A 248 -20.10 -0.15 3.72
N MET A 249 -19.03 -0.96 3.68
CA MET A 249 -19.08 -2.33 4.19
C MET A 249 -19.27 -2.33 5.72
N PHE A 250 -20.31 -3.03 6.19
CA PHE A 250 -20.68 -3.14 7.62
C PHE A 250 -20.88 -1.78 8.31
N VAL A 251 -21.57 -0.86 7.68
CA VAL A 251 -22.10 0.37 8.30
C VAL A 251 -23.47 0.14 8.93
#